data_933233c1951329cc24fdb096ec1f7e2c
#
_entry.id   933233c1951329cc24fdb096ec1f7e2c
#
_cell.length_a   1.000
_cell.length_b   1.000
_cell.length_c   1.000
_cell.angle_alpha   90.00
_cell.angle_beta   90.00
_cell.angle_gamma   90.00
#
_symmetry.space_group_name_H-M   'P 1'
#
loop_
_entity.id
_entity.type
_entity.pdbx_description
1 polymer ?
#
loop_
_entity_poly.entity_id
_entity_poly.type
_entity_poly.pdbx_seq_one_letter_code
_entity_poly.pdbx_strand_id
1 'polypeptide(L)'
;MKDLFEVAKRVQEFLDVRAWRSCIIGGVAVQRWGEPRLTRDVDVTLLTGLGGEEKYVDEILKHFASRVADAREFALTRRVMLLTSEDGTDIDLALGGLPFEENAVGRASDFEFYPGMTLRTCSADDLMVMKAFAGREQDWGDVKGIISRQGEALNWRLILSELRPLCELKEAPDILVKLGKLRPAKRK
;
A
#
# COMPACT_ATOMS: atom_id res chain seq x y z
N MET A 1 11.31 -13.91 -5.84
CA MET A 1 11.29 -12.78 -4.86
C MET A 1 12.30 -11.70 -5.19
N LYS A 2 13.57 -11.99 -5.55
CA LYS A 2 14.52 -10.95 -5.95
C LYS A 2 13.96 -10.10 -7.09
N ASP A 3 13.39 -10.72 -8.11
CA ASP A 3 12.80 -10.04 -9.27
C ASP A 3 11.69 -9.05 -8.88
N LEU A 4 10.84 -9.40 -7.89
CA LEU A 4 9.77 -8.53 -7.40
C LEU A 4 10.32 -7.24 -6.74
N PHE A 5 11.37 -7.36 -5.94
CA PHE A 5 12.01 -6.20 -5.30
C PHE A 5 12.71 -5.30 -6.33
N GLU A 6 13.29 -5.89 -7.39
CA GLU A 6 13.87 -5.13 -8.50
C GLU A 6 12.79 -4.35 -9.26
N VAL A 7 11.61 -4.95 -9.50
CA VAL A 7 10.47 -4.23 -10.10
C VAL A 7 10.01 -3.09 -9.19
N ALA A 8 9.83 -3.37 -7.89
CA ALA A 8 9.45 -2.34 -6.91
C ALA A 8 10.45 -1.18 -6.89
N LYS A 9 11.76 -1.49 -6.99
CA LYS A 9 12.84 -0.49 -7.04
C LYS A 9 12.76 0.36 -8.31
N ARG A 10 12.58 -0.26 -9.48
CA ARG A 10 12.41 0.47 -10.76
C ARG A 10 11.19 1.40 -10.72
N VAL A 11 10.06 0.94 -10.17
CA VAL A 11 8.87 1.80 -10.00
C VAL A 11 9.17 2.96 -9.06
N GLN A 12 9.78 2.71 -7.91
CA GLN A 12 10.16 3.76 -6.96
C GLN A 12 11.09 4.80 -7.61
N GLU A 13 12.14 4.36 -8.31
CA GLU A 13 13.08 5.25 -8.99
C GLU A 13 12.41 6.09 -10.08
N PHE A 14 11.50 5.48 -10.85
CA PHE A 14 10.70 6.19 -11.84
C PHE A 14 9.89 7.33 -11.23
N LEU A 15 9.29 7.11 -10.05
CA LEU A 15 8.51 8.10 -9.33
C LEU A 15 9.40 9.15 -8.65
N ASP A 16 10.52 8.73 -8.06
CA ASP A 16 11.46 9.60 -7.34
C ASP A 16 12.15 10.61 -8.26
N VAL A 17 12.57 10.21 -9.47
CA VAL A 17 13.16 11.12 -10.48
C VAL A 17 12.21 12.25 -10.87
N ARG A 18 10.90 12.00 -10.79
CA ARG A 18 9.85 12.98 -11.05
C ARG A 18 9.43 13.79 -9.81
N ALA A 19 10.09 13.55 -8.68
CA ALA A 19 9.71 14.11 -7.38
C ALA A 19 8.24 13.82 -7.02
N TRP A 20 7.72 12.67 -7.42
CA TRP A 20 6.36 12.23 -7.13
C TRP A 20 6.32 11.46 -5.81
N ARG A 21 5.55 11.98 -4.87
CA ARG A 21 5.44 11.41 -3.53
C ARG A 21 4.68 10.08 -3.56
N SER A 22 5.32 9.03 -3.11
CA SER A 22 4.77 7.67 -3.14
C SER A 22 5.33 6.79 -2.03
N CYS A 23 4.69 5.67 -1.79
CA CYS A 23 5.26 4.59 -0.99
C CYS A 23 4.76 3.23 -1.49
N ILE A 24 5.59 2.21 -1.25
CA ILE A 24 5.24 0.82 -1.49
C ILE A 24 4.36 0.34 -0.33
N ILE A 25 3.31 -0.38 -0.66
CA ILE A 25 2.31 -0.92 0.25
C ILE A 25 2.15 -2.45 0.05
N GLY A 26 1.03 -3.02 0.41
CA GLY A 26 0.63 -4.38 0.04
C GLY A 26 1.58 -5.48 0.49
N GLY A 27 1.80 -6.45 -0.39
CA GLY A 27 2.56 -7.66 -0.08
C GLY A 27 4.04 -7.42 0.20
N VAL A 28 4.67 -6.45 -0.47
CA VAL A 28 6.07 -6.07 -0.23
C VAL A 28 6.23 -5.43 1.16
N ALA A 29 5.31 -4.56 1.57
CA ALA A 29 5.33 -3.97 2.90
C ALA A 29 5.09 -5.01 4.01
N VAL A 30 4.31 -6.08 3.74
CA VAL A 30 4.14 -7.21 4.66
C VAL A 30 5.48 -7.92 4.94
N GLN A 31 6.39 -8.03 3.96
CA GLN A 31 7.72 -8.63 4.19
C GLN A 31 8.51 -7.89 5.28
N ARG A 32 8.32 -6.58 5.37
CA ARG A 32 8.95 -5.75 6.42
C ARG A 32 8.26 -5.90 7.78
N TRP A 33 6.93 -5.82 7.81
CA TRP A 33 6.20 -5.60 9.04
C TRP A 33 5.44 -6.81 9.58
N GLY A 34 5.05 -7.75 8.71
CA GLY A 34 4.22 -8.91 9.03
C GLY A 34 4.97 -10.23 8.85
N GLU A 35 4.24 -11.34 8.90
CA GLU A 35 4.79 -12.66 8.58
C GLU A 35 5.08 -12.74 7.08
N PRO A 36 6.32 -13.07 6.66
CA PRO A 36 6.69 -13.18 5.26
C PRO A 36 5.84 -14.24 4.53
N ARG A 37 5.29 -13.86 3.41
CA ARG A 37 4.54 -14.76 2.52
C ARG A 37 4.86 -14.49 1.06
N LEU A 38 4.50 -15.43 0.19
CA LEU A 38 4.62 -15.21 -1.24
C LEU A 38 3.71 -14.06 -1.68
N THR A 39 4.28 -13.08 -2.39
CA THR A 39 3.57 -12.04 -3.13
C THR A 39 4.06 -12.02 -4.57
N ARG A 40 3.19 -11.64 -5.51
CA ARG A 40 3.46 -11.69 -6.96
C ARG A 40 3.32 -10.33 -7.63
N ASP A 41 2.84 -9.36 -6.89
CA ASP A 41 2.50 -8.01 -7.31
C ASP A 41 3.26 -6.96 -6.51
N VAL A 42 3.45 -5.81 -7.12
CA VAL A 42 4.00 -4.61 -6.49
C VAL A 42 2.87 -3.62 -6.31
N ASP A 43 2.46 -3.39 -5.08
CA ASP A 43 1.45 -2.41 -4.72
C ASP A 43 2.10 -1.07 -4.35
N VAL A 44 1.66 0.03 -4.96
CA VAL A 44 2.19 1.38 -4.72
C VAL A 44 1.06 2.37 -4.52
N THR A 45 1.19 3.28 -3.56
CA THR A 45 0.37 4.50 -3.47
C THR A 45 1.18 5.68 -3.99
N LEU A 46 0.68 6.34 -5.04
CA LEU A 46 1.19 7.58 -5.60
C LEU A 46 0.24 8.73 -5.25
N LEU A 47 0.74 9.78 -4.62
CA LEU A 47 -0.09 10.96 -4.33
C LEU A 47 -0.29 11.80 -5.58
N THR A 48 -1.50 11.81 -6.09
CA THR A 48 -1.92 12.62 -7.24
C THR A 48 -2.82 13.80 -6.84
N GLY A 49 -3.39 13.72 -5.65
CA GLY A 49 -4.49 14.58 -5.23
C GLY A 49 -5.80 14.19 -5.91
N LEU A 50 -6.80 15.06 -5.82
CA LEU A 50 -8.09 14.91 -6.49
C LEU A 50 -8.21 15.93 -7.62
N GLY A 51 -8.56 15.45 -8.83
CA GLY A 51 -8.75 16.30 -10.04
C GLY A 51 -7.47 16.69 -10.77
N GLY A 52 -6.34 16.06 -10.46
CA GLY A 52 -5.05 16.30 -11.13
C GLY A 52 -4.36 15.03 -11.62
N GLU A 53 -5.08 13.92 -11.68
CA GLU A 53 -4.55 12.57 -11.94
C GLU A 53 -4.06 12.39 -13.36
N GLU A 54 -4.66 13.06 -14.33
CA GLU A 54 -4.42 12.85 -15.77
C GLU A 54 -2.94 12.93 -16.15
N LYS A 55 -2.22 13.94 -15.66
CA LYS A 55 -0.80 14.14 -15.96
C LYS A 55 0.07 12.97 -15.49
N TYR A 56 -0.30 12.34 -14.36
CA TYR A 56 0.41 11.16 -13.83
C TYR A 56 0.08 9.93 -14.66
N VAL A 57 -1.20 9.71 -14.94
CA VAL A 57 -1.68 8.58 -15.76
C VAL A 57 -1.06 8.61 -17.15
N ASP A 58 -1.13 9.77 -17.83
CA ASP A 58 -0.62 9.92 -19.18
C ASP A 58 0.91 9.71 -19.27
N GLU A 59 1.64 10.13 -18.24
CA GLU A 59 3.09 9.92 -18.19
C GLU A 59 3.46 8.47 -17.87
N ILE A 60 2.77 7.84 -16.91
CA ILE A 60 3.03 6.45 -16.50
C ILE A 60 2.76 5.49 -17.67
N LEU A 61 1.66 5.70 -18.40
CA LEU A 61 1.30 4.86 -19.57
C LEU A 61 2.28 4.92 -20.75
N LYS A 62 3.20 5.88 -20.77
CA LYS A 62 4.30 5.92 -21.75
C LYS A 62 5.43 4.94 -21.42
N HIS A 63 5.53 4.53 -20.13
CA HIS A 63 6.67 3.76 -19.61
C HIS A 63 6.29 2.35 -19.15
N PHE A 64 5.04 2.13 -18.77
CA PHE A 64 4.55 0.84 -18.29
C PHE A 64 3.37 0.37 -19.14
N ALA A 65 3.37 -0.90 -19.51
CA ALA A 65 2.25 -1.52 -20.20
C ALA A 65 1.07 -1.70 -19.24
N SER A 66 -0.15 -1.54 -19.76
CA SER A 66 -1.36 -1.76 -18.98
C SER A 66 -1.88 -3.19 -19.15
N ARG A 67 -2.44 -3.75 -18.08
CA ARG A 67 -3.16 -5.03 -18.10
C ARG A 67 -4.62 -4.91 -18.56
N VAL A 68 -5.12 -3.69 -18.74
CA VAL A 68 -6.49 -3.41 -19.18
C VAL A 68 -6.51 -2.57 -20.45
N ALA A 69 -7.53 -2.79 -21.30
CA ALA A 69 -7.60 -2.15 -22.62
C ALA A 69 -7.75 -0.63 -22.52
N ASP A 70 -8.73 -0.16 -21.75
CA ASP A 70 -9.04 1.27 -21.61
C ASP A 70 -8.32 1.86 -20.38
N ALA A 71 -6.99 1.69 -20.37
CA ALA A 71 -6.14 1.97 -19.21
C ALA A 71 -6.32 3.37 -18.61
N ARG A 72 -6.40 4.40 -19.47
CA ARG A 72 -6.56 5.78 -19.01
C ARG A 72 -7.91 6.01 -18.34
N GLU A 73 -8.99 5.62 -19.00
CA GLU A 73 -10.35 5.77 -18.47
C GLU A 73 -10.55 4.93 -17.20
N PHE A 74 -10.04 3.71 -17.20
CA PHE A 74 -10.05 2.84 -16.03
C PHE A 74 -9.33 3.50 -14.85
N ALA A 75 -8.12 4.02 -15.07
CA ALA A 75 -7.33 4.67 -14.02
C ALA A 75 -8.03 5.89 -13.43
N LEU A 76 -8.59 6.77 -14.27
CA LEU A 76 -9.29 7.98 -13.82
C LEU A 76 -10.58 7.67 -13.09
N THR A 77 -11.29 6.61 -13.50
CA THR A 77 -12.56 6.20 -12.87
C THR A 77 -12.35 5.40 -11.59
N ARG A 78 -11.39 4.48 -11.58
CA ARG A 78 -11.15 3.55 -10.47
C ARG A 78 -10.04 4.01 -9.51
N ARG A 79 -9.32 5.05 -9.86
CA ARG A 79 -8.18 5.59 -9.11
C ARG A 79 -7.09 4.55 -8.83
N VAL A 80 -6.91 3.63 -9.78
CA VAL A 80 -5.85 2.62 -9.75
C VAL A 80 -5.40 2.32 -11.18
N MET A 81 -4.09 2.20 -11.38
CA MET A 81 -3.48 1.73 -12.62
C MET A 81 -3.07 0.28 -12.45
N LEU A 82 -3.56 -0.60 -13.32
CA LEU A 82 -3.19 -2.00 -13.38
C LEU A 82 -2.14 -2.16 -14.48
N LEU A 83 -0.88 -2.22 -14.08
CA LEU A 83 0.27 -2.20 -14.97
C LEU A 83 1.03 -3.54 -14.91
N THR A 84 1.89 -3.74 -15.88
CA THR A 84 2.85 -4.85 -15.89
C THR A 84 4.23 -4.33 -16.26
N SER A 85 5.25 -4.91 -15.64
CA SER A 85 6.65 -4.65 -15.99
C SER A 85 7.06 -5.48 -17.21
N GLU A 86 8.25 -5.19 -17.78
CA GLU A 86 8.80 -5.92 -18.93
C GLU A 86 8.99 -7.43 -18.68
N ASP A 87 9.26 -7.80 -17.42
CA ASP A 87 9.42 -9.20 -16.99
C ASP A 87 8.09 -9.88 -16.58
N GLY A 88 6.95 -9.20 -16.81
CA GLY A 88 5.62 -9.75 -16.58
C GLY A 88 5.14 -9.66 -15.12
N THR A 89 5.84 -8.94 -14.25
CA THR A 89 5.38 -8.70 -12.87
C THR A 89 4.26 -7.68 -12.85
N ASP A 90 3.19 -7.99 -12.14
CA ASP A 90 2.04 -7.10 -11.97
C ASP A 90 2.38 -5.93 -11.04
N ILE A 91 1.89 -4.73 -11.39
CA ILE A 91 2.05 -3.50 -10.62
C ILE A 91 0.67 -2.86 -10.46
N ASP A 92 0.21 -2.73 -9.22
CA ASP A 92 -1.02 -2.04 -8.85
C ASP A 92 -0.67 -0.67 -8.24
N LEU A 93 -0.89 0.40 -9.01
CA LEU A 93 -0.55 1.76 -8.60
C LEU A 93 -1.81 2.55 -8.30
N ALA A 94 -2.08 2.77 -7.00
CA ALA A 94 -3.21 3.57 -6.52
C ALA A 94 -2.92 5.07 -6.67
N LEU A 95 -3.90 5.81 -7.19
CA LEU A 95 -3.86 7.28 -7.35
C LEU A 95 -4.43 7.93 -6.08
N GLY A 96 -3.57 8.12 -5.08
CA GLY A 96 -3.92 8.61 -3.76
C GLY A 96 -4.35 10.08 -3.77
N GLY A 97 -5.39 10.38 -3.01
CA GLY A 97 -5.95 11.72 -2.84
C GLY A 97 -6.74 11.89 -1.55
N LEU A 98 -6.89 10.83 -0.76
CA LEU A 98 -7.53 10.90 0.53
C LEU A 98 -6.53 11.34 1.63
N PRO A 99 -6.99 12.02 2.69
CA PRO A 99 -6.12 12.43 3.81
C PRO A 99 -5.33 11.26 4.42
N PHE A 100 -5.94 10.08 4.50
CA PHE A 100 -5.26 8.88 4.96
C PHE A 100 -4.04 8.53 4.09
N GLU A 101 -4.18 8.59 2.76
CA GLU A 101 -3.11 8.25 1.81
C GLU A 101 -1.96 9.29 1.89
N GLU A 102 -2.30 10.57 2.05
CA GLU A 102 -1.31 11.63 2.27
C GLU A 102 -0.51 11.38 3.55
N ASN A 103 -1.20 11.02 4.63
CA ASN A 103 -0.59 10.68 5.91
C ASN A 103 0.29 9.42 5.80
N ALA A 104 -0.19 8.37 5.15
CA ALA A 104 0.53 7.12 4.98
C ALA A 104 1.83 7.30 4.18
N VAL A 105 1.78 8.06 3.08
CA VAL A 105 2.99 8.41 2.30
C VAL A 105 3.91 9.32 3.11
N GLY A 106 3.36 10.22 3.92
CA GLY A 106 4.14 11.09 4.81
C GLY A 106 4.88 10.34 5.92
N ARG A 107 4.34 9.21 6.40
CA ARG A 107 4.94 8.34 7.42
C ARG A 107 5.80 7.21 6.84
N ALA A 108 5.84 7.08 5.52
CA ALA A 108 6.65 6.07 4.85
C ALA A 108 8.15 6.27 5.15
N SER A 109 8.88 5.18 5.22
CA SER A 109 10.31 5.19 5.50
C SER A 109 11.06 4.16 4.70
N ASP A 110 12.32 4.45 4.42
CA ASP A 110 13.21 3.55 3.71
C ASP A 110 13.57 2.35 4.61
N PHE A 111 13.66 1.17 3.97
CA PHE A 111 14.07 -0.06 4.60
C PHE A 111 14.92 -0.89 3.64
N GLU A 112 16.07 -1.36 4.12
CA GLU A 112 16.95 -2.24 3.35
C GLU A 112 16.50 -3.70 3.55
N PHE A 113 15.90 -4.29 2.51
CA PHE A 113 15.41 -5.67 2.53
C PHE A 113 16.55 -6.69 2.44
N TYR A 114 17.58 -6.35 1.69
CA TYR A 114 18.86 -7.06 1.60
C TYR A 114 19.94 -6.07 1.10
N PRO A 115 21.22 -6.39 1.20
CA PRO A 115 22.30 -5.45 0.86
C PRO A 115 22.12 -4.80 -0.51
N GLY A 116 21.98 -3.46 -0.52
CA GLY A 116 21.80 -2.65 -1.70
C GLY A 116 20.33 -2.50 -2.19
N MET A 117 19.36 -3.19 -1.56
CA MET A 117 17.96 -3.11 -1.92
C MET A 117 17.16 -2.33 -0.87
N THR A 118 17.08 -1.03 -1.06
CA THR A 118 16.32 -0.13 -0.19
C THR A 118 15.03 0.30 -0.88
N LEU A 119 13.90 0.11 -0.20
CA LEU A 119 12.57 0.51 -0.66
C LEU A 119 11.87 1.35 0.40
N ARG A 120 11.12 2.37 -0.04
CA ARG A 120 10.26 3.21 0.81
C ARG A 120 8.90 2.54 0.96
N THR A 121 8.63 2.00 2.14
CA THR A 121 7.35 1.36 2.46
C THR A 121 6.53 2.19 3.45
N CYS A 122 5.21 2.03 3.42
CA CYS A 122 4.33 2.60 4.45
C CYS A 122 4.70 2.08 5.84
N SER A 123 4.23 2.74 6.89
CA SER A 123 4.43 2.29 8.28
C SER A 123 3.64 1.00 8.58
N ALA A 124 4.00 0.30 9.67
CA ALA A 124 3.24 -0.86 10.15
C ALA A 124 1.79 -0.49 10.48
N ASP A 125 1.58 0.68 11.09
CA ASP A 125 0.25 1.18 11.46
C ASP A 125 -0.62 1.44 10.23
N ASP A 126 -0.06 2.07 9.20
CA ASP A 126 -0.77 2.35 7.95
C ASP A 126 -1.08 1.06 7.18
N LEU A 127 -0.14 0.11 7.16
CA LEU A 127 -0.37 -1.19 6.56
C LEU A 127 -1.51 -1.94 7.26
N MET A 128 -1.58 -1.86 8.59
CA MET A 128 -2.69 -2.41 9.38
C MET A 128 -4.04 -1.80 8.96
N VAL A 129 -4.10 -0.47 8.77
CA VAL A 129 -5.31 0.22 8.30
C VAL A 129 -5.71 -0.28 6.91
N MET A 130 -4.77 -0.30 5.96
CA MET A 130 -5.02 -0.74 4.59
C MET A 130 -5.52 -2.19 4.53
N LYS A 131 -4.87 -3.10 5.27
CA LYS A 131 -5.22 -4.51 5.32
C LYS A 131 -6.58 -4.75 5.98
N ALA A 132 -6.85 -4.09 7.12
CA ALA A 132 -8.15 -4.19 7.78
C ALA A 132 -9.27 -3.64 6.89
N PHE A 133 -9.04 -2.51 6.21
CA PHE A 133 -10.00 -1.88 5.29
C PHE A 133 -10.30 -2.74 4.06
N ALA A 134 -9.29 -3.36 3.45
CA ALA A 134 -9.45 -4.29 2.34
C ALA A 134 -10.27 -5.51 2.75
N GLY A 135 -9.98 -6.11 3.90
CA GLY A 135 -10.83 -7.03 4.64
C GLY A 135 -10.97 -8.43 4.05
N ARG A 136 -10.16 -8.79 3.02
CA ARG A 136 -10.13 -10.14 2.45
C ARG A 136 -9.56 -11.13 3.49
N GLU A 137 -9.78 -12.41 3.30
CA GLU A 137 -9.27 -13.44 4.23
C GLU A 137 -7.74 -13.36 4.41
N GLN A 138 -7.02 -13.22 3.31
CA GLN A 138 -5.58 -13.05 3.32
C GLN A 138 -5.14 -11.77 4.05
N ASP A 139 -5.86 -10.67 3.89
CA ASP A 139 -5.55 -9.40 4.57
C ASP A 139 -5.69 -9.53 6.10
N TRP A 140 -6.68 -10.28 6.58
CA TRP A 140 -6.81 -10.59 8.00
C TRP A 140 -5.70 -11.52 8.51
N GLY A 141 -5.16 -12.39 7.66
CA GLY A 141 -3.94 -13.14 7.93
C GLY A 141 -2.74 -12.21 8.11
N ASP A 142 -2.56 -11.27 7.18
CA ASP A 142 -1.51 -10.25 7.25
C ASP A 142 -1.64 -9.38 8.52
N VAL A 143 -2.86 -8.95 8.88
CA VAL A 143 -3.15 -8.19 10.12
C VAL A 143 -2.66 -8.96 11.36
N LYS A 144 -2.97 -10.25 11.45
CA LYS A 144 -2.52 -11.09 12.59
C LYS A 144 -0.99 -11.22 12.61
N GLY A 145 -0.36 -11.40 11.45
CA GLY A 145 1.10 -11.46 11.32
C GLY A 145 1.78 -10.15 11.73
N ILE A 146 1.22 -9.00 11.36
CA ILE A 146 1.72 -7.68 11.78
C ILE A 146 1.58 -7.53 13.30
N ILE A 147 0.43 -7.87 13.88
CA ILE A 147 0.21 -7.83 15.34
C ILE A 147 1.23 -8.72 16.07
N SER A 148 1.46 -9.94 15.56
CA SER A 148 2.40 -10.90 16.16
C SER A 148 3.82 -10.36 16.19
N ARG A 149 4.29 -9.74 15.08
CA ARG A 149 5.67 -9.26 14.97
C ARG A 149 5.92 -7.90 15.61
N GLN A 150 4.94 -6.98 15.52
CA GLN A 150 5.11 -5.60 16.00
C GLN A 150 4.66 -5.43 17.46
N GLY A 151 3.71 -6.24 17.92
CA GLY A 151 3.28 -6.25 19.32
C GLY A 151 2.91 -4.87 19.86
N GLU A 152 3.65 -4.45 20.91
CA GLU A 152 3.41 -3.17 21.61
C GLU A 152 3.89 -1.94 20.80
N ALA A 153 4.68 -2.13 19.74
CA ALA A 153 5.14 -1.03 18.87
C ALA A 153 4.02 -0.42 18.03
N LEU A 154 2.88 -1.15 17.86
CA LEU A 154 1.74 -0.65 17.11
C LEU A 154 1.02 0.49 17.86
N ASN A 155 0.82 1.60 17.15
CA ASN A 155 0.04 2.71 17.65
C ASN A 155 -1.46 2.50 17.39
N TRP A 156 -2.12 1.73 18.25
CA TRP A 156 -3.54 1.41 18.14
C TRP A 156 -4.45 2.65 18.11
N ARG A 157 -4.04 3.76 18.75
CA ARG A 157 -4.80 5.02 18.68
C ARG A 157 -4.78 5.57 17.25
N LEU A 158 -3.61 5.61 16.63
CA LEU A 158 -3.44 6.05 15.25
C LEU A 158 -4.22 5.12 14.29
N ILE A 159 -4.03 3.80 14.40
CA ILE A 159 -4.71 2.81 13.56
C ILE A 159 -6.22 3.03 13.58
N LEU A 160 -6.82 3.15 14.78
CA LEU A 160 -8.27 3.33 14.90
C LEU A 160 -8.74 4.71 14.44
N SER A 161 -7.95 5.78 14.65
CA SER A 161 -8.31 7.12 14.17
C SER A 161 -8.29 7.23 12.65
N GLU A 162 -7.36 6.54 11.98
CA GLU A 162 -7.28 6.52 10.51
C GLU A 162 -8.31 5.57 9.88
N LEU A 163 -8.55 4.42 10.50
CA LEU A 163 -9.47 3.42 9.96
C LEU A 163 -10.95 3.85 10.07
N ARG A 164 -11.33 4.55 11.13
CA ARG A 164 -12.74 4.92 11.38
C ARG A 164 -13.37 5.70 10.23
N PRO A 165 -12.80 6.82 9.74
CA PRO A 165 -13.38 7.57 8.63
C PRO A 165 -13.51 6.74 7.35
N LEU A 166 -12.55 5.83 7.10
CA LEU A 166 -12.60 4.94 5.94
C LEU A 166 -13.75 3.93 6.05
N CYS A 167 -13.98 3.38 7.26
CA CYS A 167 -15.11 2.48 7.51
C CYS A 167 -16.45 3.20 7.41
N GLU A 168 -16.54 4.46 7.80
CA GLU A 168 -17.73 5.30 7.63
C GLU A 168 -18.03 5.52 6.16
N LEU A 169 -17.03 5.88 5.35
CA LEU A 169 -17.19 6.04 3.89
C LEU A 169 -17.61 4.74 3.19
N LYS A 170 -17.14 3.59 3.68
CA LYS A 170 -17.46 2.27 3.12
C LYS A 170 -18.75 1.69 3.67
N GLU A 171 -19.35 2.32 4.68
CA GLU A 171 -20.53 1.81 5.43
C GLU A 171 -20.29 0.41 6.02
N ALA A 172 -19.06 0.16 6.51
CA ALA A 172 -18.60 -1.14 7.00
C ALA A 172 -18.06 -1.08 8.43
N PRO A 173 -18.89 -0.79 9.44
CA PRO A 173 -18.46 -0.66 10.84
C PRO A 173 -17.97 -1.98 11.45
N ASP A 174 -18.35 -3.12 10.90
CA ASP A 174 -17.94 -4.46 11.31
C ASP A 174 -16.41 -4.66 11.22
N ILE A 175 -15.74 -3.96 10.32
CA ILE A 175 -14.27 -3.96 10.21
C ILE A 175 -13.62 -3.50 11.53
N LEU A 176 -14.12 -2.41 12.12
CA LEU A 176 -13.61 -1.91 13.40
C LEU A 176 -13.84 -2.91 14.54
N VAL A 177 -15.01 -3.54 14.57
CA VAL A 177 -15.33 -4.59 15.56
C VAL A 177 -14.38 -5.78 15.42
N LYS A 178 -14.16 -6.23 14.19
CA LYS A 178 -13.27 -7.36 13.89
C LYS A 178 -11.83 -7.06 14.27
N LEU A 179 -11.33 -5.87 13.93
CA LEU A 179 -9.98 -5.44 14.29
C LEU A 179 -9.84 -5.32 15.82
N GLY A 180 -10.85 -4.76 16.49
CA GLY A 180 -10.87 -4.64 17.95
C GLY A 180 -10.72 -5.97 18.69
N LYS A 181 -11.30 -7.05 18.17
CA LYS A 181 -11.16 -8.41 18.73
C LYS A 181 -9.75 -8.99 18.61
N LEU A 182 -8.95 -8.50 17.65
CA LEU A 182 -7.55 -8.92 17.45
C LEU A 182 -6.56 -8.12 18.29
N ARG A 183 -7.00 -7.01 18.88
CA ARG A 183 -6.13 -6.16 19.69
C ARG A 183 -5.68 -6.92 20.95
N PRO A 184 -4.35 -7.04 21.20
CA PRO A 184 -3.86 -7.65 22.42
C PRO A 184 -4.36 -6.92 23.66
N ALA A 185 -4.70 -7.67 24.70
CA ALA A 185 -4.96 -7.06 26.00
C ALA A 185 -3.69 -6.35 26.50
N LYS A 186 -3.84 -5.15 27.07
CA LYS A 186 -2.69 -4.47 27.69
C LYS A 186 -2.12 -5.41 28.76
N ARG A 187 -0.86 -5.79 28.60
CA ARG A 187 -0.15 -6.42 29.73
C ARG A 187 -0.14 -5.42 30.89
N LYS A 188 -0.67 -5.85 32.02
CA LYS A 188 -0.63 -5.09 33.29
C LYS A 188 0.79 -5.03 33.81
#